data_0c3b98ae8bc03d292e70a2acc37e6c8a
#
_entry.id   0c3b98ae8bc03d292e70a2acc37e6c8a
#
_cell.length_a   1.000
_cell.length_b   1.000
_cell.length_c   1.000
_cell.angle_alpha   90.00
_cell.angle_beta   90.00
_cell.angle_gamma   90.00
#
_symmetry.space_group_name_H-M   'P 1'
#
loop_
_entity.id
_entity.type
_entity.pdbx_description
1 polymer ?
#
loop_
_entity_poly.entity_id
_entity_poly.type
_entity_poly.pdbx_seq_one_letter_code
_entity_poly.pdbx_strand_id
1 'polypeptide(L)'
;SYKRESALINTRTRVEKQTIENKTVDYFTGRLDVPPLPLKPGNNKGIRKGILSLLVEPADIKGLMMMELLYLDVGKPEDLWSWVAMFRRLRRLGITWKLDTLHGTEMLPDDENGWNSHINVKNWKLVGRREMLLGRHVDVSKYSRKNGHVVWSGQQLERINAFVVEAHYKDPNSSYSKEILYIDPEMWRCLQKVAWDRQGVLWRQFFYHTEMVKSVQGIIQPHCVELHSIDMQKKRGNPGKDRVIEIGLPIPDNFWTVQQMQKMGY
;
A
#
# COMPACT_ATOMS: atom_id res chain seq x y z
N SER A 1 6.24 11.37 2.03
CA SER A 1 5.08 11.22 2.92
C SER A 1 3.80 11.61 2.22
N TYR A 2 2.68 11.12 2.69
CA TYR A 2 1.36 11.48 2.19
C TYR A 2 0.29 11.27 3.27
N LYS A 3 -0.83 11.97 3.11
CA LYS A 3 -2.01 11.81 3.94
C LYS A 3 -3.04 11.00 3.16
N ARG A 4 -3.49 9.89 3.70
CA ARG A 4 -4.53 9.03 3.09
C ARG A 4 -5.85 9.18 3.81
N GLU A 5 -6.90 9.40 3.05
CA GLU A 5 -8.28 9.29 3.50
C GLU A 5 -8.86 7.99 2.97
N SER A 6 -9.34 7.13 3.86
CA SER A 6 -9.94 5.85 3.50
C SER A 6 -11.31 5.70 4.15
N ALA A 7 -12.16 4.88 3.54
CA ALA A 7 -13.42 4.48 4.12
C ALA A 7 -13.63 2.98 3.96
N LEU A 8 -14.25 2.34 4.93
CA LEU A 8 -14.82 1.01 4.79
C LEU A 8 -16.31 1.15 4.52
N ILE A 9 -16.77 0.60 3.42
CA ILE A 9 -18.15 0.78 2.92
C ILE A 9 -18.77 -0.57 2.63
N ASN A 10 -19.95 -0.80 3.18
CA ASN A 10 -20.79 -1.91 2.79
C ASN A 10 -21.60 -1.52 1.55
N THR A 11 -21.66 -2.40 0.53
CA THR A 11 -22.39 -2.15 -0.72
C THR A 11 -23.89 -1.93 -0.53
N ARG A 12 -24.44 -2.30 0.62
CA ARG A 12 -25.87 -2.15 0.90
C ARG A 12 -26.27 -0.79 1.40
N THR A 13 -25.34 0.13 1.80
CA THR A 13 -25.74 1.50 2.15
C THR A 13 -24.82 2.35 3.01
N ARG A 14 -23.82 1.82 3.72
CA ARG A 14 -23.20 2.62 4.80
C ARG A 14 -21.68 2.67 4.71
N VAL A 15 -21.17 3.87 4.94
CA VAL A 15 -19.81 4.05 5.43
C VAL A 15 -19.77 3.47 6.84
N GLU A 16 -19.07 2.34 7.02
CA GLU A 16 -18.91 1.69 8.32
C GLU A 16 -17.82 2.36 9.14
N LYS A 17 -16.76 2.79 8.48
CA LYS A 17 -15.62 3.44 9.11
C LYS A 17 -14.95 4.40 8.14
N GLN A 18 -14.50 5.52 8.65
CA GLN A 18 -13.58 6.43 7.93
C GLN A 18 -12.29 6.55 8.70
N THR A 19 -11.16 6.57 7.99
CA THR A 19 -9.85 6.71 8.59
C THR A 19 -9.05 7.76 7.85
N ILE A 20 -8.25 8.51 8.61
CA ILE A 20 -7.22 9.39 8.08
C ILE A 20 -5.89 8.92 8.66
N GLU A 21 -4.94 8.64 7.80
CA GLU A 21 -3.58 8.29 8.18
C GLU A 21 -2.56 9.23 7.53
N ASN A 22 -1.51 9.55 8.27
CA ASN A 22 -0.29 10.11 7.72
C ASN A 22 0.67 8.94 7.50
N LYS A 23 1.18 8.81 6.28
CA LYS A 23 2.08 7.71 5.92
C LYS A 23 3.41 8.24 5.41
N THR A 24 4.48 7.72 5.96
CA THR A 24 5.85 7.97 5.48
C THR A 24 6.41 6.67 4.94
N VAL A 25 6.91 6.72 3.71
CA VAL A 25 7.55 5.60 3.04
C VAL A 25 8.93 6.04 2.59
N ASP A 26 9.95 5.26 2.92
CA ASP A 26 11.32 5.51 2.49
C ASP A 26 11.92 4.25 1.84
N TYR A 27 12.39 4.40 0.63
CA TYR A 27 13.12 3.35 -0.07
C TYR A 27 14.61 3.56 0.16
N PHE A 28 15.26 2.59 0.79
CA PHE A 28 16.70 2.61 1.05
C PHE A 28 17.51 2.05 -0.13
N THR A 29 16.84 1.27 -0.98
CA THR A 29 17.44 0.63 -2.14
C THR A 29 16.51 0.65 -3.33
N GLY A 30 17.06 0.42 -4.53
CA GLY A 30 16.26 0.44 -5.76
C GLY A 30 15.70 1.81 -6.10
N ARG A 31 16.37 2.86 -5.68
CA ARG A 31 16.01 4.25 -5.97
C ARG A 31 16.44 4.57 -7.39
N LEU A 32 15.52 5.01 -8.22
CA LEU A 32 15.78 5.26 -9.65
C LEU A 32 15.76 6.74 -9.99
N ASP A 33 14.90 7.52 -9.31
CA ASP A 33 14.56 8.87 -9.76
C ASP A 33 15.03 9.96 -8.78
N VAL A 34 14.84 9.76 -7.48
CA VAL A 34 15.13 10.78 -6.46
C VAL A 34 16.41 10.43 -5.70
N PRO A 35 17.46 11.31 -5.73
CA PRO A 35 18.70 11.07 -5.00
C PRO A 35 18.49 10.89 -3.48
N PRO A 36 19.43 10.20 -2.81
CA PRO A 36 20.61 9.50 -3.32
C PRO A 36 20.27 8.22 -4.10
N LEU A 37 21.04 7.94 -5.16
CA LEU A 37 20.84 6.82 -6.09
C LEU A 37 22.05 5.88 -6.09
N PRO A 38 21.88 4.58 -6.34
CA PRO A 38 20.62 3.78 -6.25
C PRO A 38 20.32 3.35 -4.83
N LEU A 39 21.20 3.69 -3.89
CA LEU A 39 21.17 3.31 -2.47
C LEU A 39 21.22 4.53 -1.57
N LYS A 40 20.53 4.46 -0.44
CA LYS A 40 20.68 5.45 0.62
C LYS A 40 22.01 5.21 1.36
N PRO A 41 22.88 6.22 1.51
CA PRO A 41 24.12 6.09 2.29
C PRO A 41 23.84 5.67 3.74
N GLY A 42 24.79 4.95 4.35
CA GLY A 42 24.67 4.56 5.76
C GLY A 42 23.67 3.43 6.06
N ASN A 43 23.14 2.76 5.04
CA ASN A 43 22.23 1.63 5.20
C ASN A 43 22.92 0.33 5.66
N ASN A 44 23.61 0.38 6.80
CA ASN A 44 24.35 -0.76 7.34
C ASN A 44 23.46 -1.92 7.81
N LYS A 45 22.16 -1.66 8.02
CA LYS A 45 21.18 -2.67 8.43
C LYS A 45 20.63 -3.49 7.27
N GLY A 46 20.92 -3.11 6.02
CA GLY A 46 20.37 -3.74 4.83
C GLY A 46 18.86 -3.55 4.70
N ILE A 47 18.34 -2.41 5.12
CA ILE A 47 16.91 -2.09 4.97
C ILE A 47 16.62 -1.87 3.49
N ARG A 48 15.57 -2.51 2.98
CA ARG A 48 15.05 -2.27 1.64
C ARG A 48 14.08 -1.10 1.62
N LYS A 49 13.16 -1.08 2.59
CA LYS A 49 12.05 -0.13 2.66
C LYS A 49 11.61 0.05 4.12
N GLY A 50 11.34 1.27 4.50
CA GLY A 50 10.68 1.62 5.75
C GLY A 50 9.30 2.20 5.50
N ILE A 51 8.32 1.81 6.30
CA ILE A 51 6.94 2.33 6.25
C ILE A 51 6.55 2.73 7.67
N LEU A 52 6.04 3.94 7.84
CA LEU A 52 5.42 4.39 9.08
C LEU A 52 4.03 4.94 8.77
N SER A 53 3.02 4.35 9.39
CA SER A 53 1.64 4.85 9.38
C SER A 53 1.29 5.42 10.75
N LEU A 54 0.69 6.60 10.77
CA LEU A 54 0.13 7.26 11.95
C LEU A 54 -1.35 7.52 11.71
N LEU A 55 -2.22 6.87 12.44
CA LEU A 55 -3.66 7.12 12.38
C LEU A 55 -4.01 8.43 13.08
N VAL A 56 -4.71 9.30 12.37
CA VAL A 56 -5.12 10.64 12.82
C VAL A 56 -6.60 10.67 13.19
N GLU A 57 -7.40 9.90 12.47
CA GLU A 57 -8.84 9.73 12.67
C GLU A 57 -9.25 8.27 12.44
N PRO A 58 -10.32 7.80 13.08
CA PRO A 58 -11.17 8.45 14.09
C PRO A 58 -10.53 8.49 15.48
N ALA A 59 -11.20 9.14 16.44
CA ALA A 59 -10.65 9.43 17.78
C ALA A 59 -10.29 8.18 18.59
N ASP A 60 -11.01 7.07 18.41
CA ASP A 60 -10.79 5.80 19.10
C ASP A 60 -9.45 5.13 18.77
N ILE A 61 -8.90 5.40 17.58
CA ILE A 61 -7.61 4.87 17.13
C ILE A 61 -6.57 5.96 16.84
N LYS A 62 -6.89 7.21 17.16
CA LYS A 62 -5.97 8.33 16.98
C LYS A 62 -4.66 8.09 17.73
N GLY A 63 -3.54 8.34 17.04
CA GLY A 63 -2.19 8.13 17.59
C GLY A 63 -1.70 6.70 17.53
N LEU A 64 -2.50 5.74 17.01
CA LEU A 64 -1.98 4.43 16.68
C LEU A 64 -0.94 4.58 15.57
N MET A 65 0.27 4.07 15.82
CA MET A 65 1.32 4.02 14.82
C MET A 65 1.72 2.59 14.52
N MET A 66 2.13 2.37 13.28
CA MET A 66 2.73 1.12 12.83
C MET A 66 3.98 1.43 12.02
N MET A 67 5.09 0.80 12.40
CA MET A 67 6.36 0.90 11.70
C MET A 67 6.77 -0.47 11.19
N GLU A 68 7.08 -0.55 9.91
CA GLU A 68 7.53 -1.74 9.23
C GLU A 68 8.91 -1.46 8.60
N LEU A 69 9.89 -2.31 8.89
CA LEU A 69 11.19 -2.31 8.23
C LEU A 69 11.36 -3.63 7.48
N LEU A 70 11.42 -3.50 6.15
CA LEU A 70 11.64 -4.62 5.24
C LEU A 70 13.13 -4.65 4.86
N TYR A 71 13.72 -5.85 4.88
CA TYR A 71 15.14 -6.04 4.62
C TYR A 71 15.42 -6.54 3.21
N LEU A 72 16.65 -6.37 2.74
CA LEU A 72 17.16 -6.95 1.48
C LEU A 72 17.34 -8.45 1.61
N ASP A 73 17.85 -8.87 2.76
CA ASP A 73 18.02 -10.28 3.07
C ASP A 73 16.67 -10.95 3.30
N VAL A 74 16.34 -11.88 2.44
CA VAL A 74 15.08 -12.65 2.48
C VAL A 74 14.96 -13.55 3.71
N GLY A 75 16.10 -14.01 4.21
CA GLY A 75 16.15 -14.83 5.42
C GLY A 75 15.96 -14.03 6.70
N LYS A 76 16.09 -12.71 6.62
CA LYS A 76 15.91 -11.82 7.75
C LYS A 76 14.44 -11.44 7.93
N PRO A 77 13.80 -11.80 9.06
CA PRO A 77 12.45 -11.39 9.37
C PRO A 77 12.30 -9.87 9.37
N GLU A 78 11.16 -9.38 8.92
CA GLU A 78 10.83 -7.96 8.97
C GLU A 78 10.63 -7.51 10.41
N ASP A 79 11.00 -6.27 10.70
CA ASP A 79 10.71 -5.64 11.98
C ASP A 79 9.39 -4.90 11.89
N LEU A 80 8.43 -5.35 12.69
CA LEU A 80 7.08 -4.80 12.78
C LEU A 80 6.84 -4.29 14.20
N TRP A 81 6.51 -3.02 14.33
CA TRP A 81 6.26 -2.36 15.60
C TRP A 81 4.93 -1.62 15.57
N SER A 82 4.19 -1.69 16.66
CA SER A 82 2.97 -0.91 16.87
C SER A 82 3.09 -0.10 18.14
N TRP A 83 2.75 1.19 18.06
CA TRP A 83 2.55 2.06 19.21
C TRP A 83 1.06 2.25 19.43
N VAL A 84 0.59 1.84 20.60
CA VAL A 84 -0.82 1.98 20.98
C VAL A 84 -0.94 3.18 21.92
N ALA A 85 -1.36 4.33 21.40
CA ALA A 85 -1.39 5.60 22.09
C ALA A 85 -2.19 5.57 23.40
N MET A 86 -3.36 4.94 23.41
CA MET A 86 -4.22 4.79 24.59
C MET A 86 -3.48 4.17 25.78
N PHE A 87 -2.59 3.22 25.54
CA PHE A 87 -1.85 2.51 26.58
C PHE A 87 -0.40 3.00 26.71
N ARG A 88 0.03 3.93 25.84
CA ARG A 88 1.43 4.39 25.72
C ARG A 88 2.40 3.20 25.65
N ARG A 89 2.01 2.18 24.91
CA ARG A 89 2.77 0.92 24.83
C ARG A 89 3.23 0.64 23.41
N LEU A 90 4.52 0.34 23.33
CA LEU A 90 5.14 -0.20 22.13
C LEU A 90 5.03 -1.73 22.16
N ARG A 91 4.66 -2.31 21.02
CA ARG A 91 4.62 -3.78 20.84
C ARG A 91 5.35 -4.15 19.56
N ARG A 92 6.18 -5.17 19.64
CA ARG A 92 6.68 -5.86 18.44
C ARG A 92 5.61 -6.85 17.97
N LEU A 93 5.31 -6.81 16.68
CA LEU A 93 4.33 -7.70 16.08
C LEU A 93 5.04 -8.88 15.43
N GLY A 94 4.43 -10.07 15.52
CA GLY A 94 4.90 -11.27 14.81
C GLY A 94 4.54 -11.20 13.31
N ILE A 95 5.20 -12.03 12.50
CA ILE A 95 4.99 -12.07 11.05
C ILE A 95 3.56 -12.47 10.66
N THR A 96 2.85 -13.18 11.53
CA THR A 96 1.43 -13.54 11.34
C THR A 96 0.52 -12.34 11.19
N TRP A 97 0.94 -11.15 11.66
CA TRP A 97 0.20 -9.91 11.43
C TRP A 97 -0.06 -9.63 9.94
N LYS A 98 0.80 -10.10 9.05
CA LYS A 98 0.61 -9.94 7.59
C LYS A 98 -0.57 -10.74 7.02
N LEU A 99 -1.09 -11.68 7.78
CA LEU A 99 -2.26 -12.46 7.41
C LEU A 99 -3.57 -11.76 7.80
N ASP A 100 -3.47 -10.74 8.67
CA ASP A 100 -4.60 -9.95 9.13
C ASP A 100 -4.81 -8.72 8.24
N THR A 101 -6.05 -8.25 8.17
CA THR A 101 -6.38 -7.05 7.42
C THR A 101 -5.91 -5.79 8.12
N LEU A 102 -5.42 -4.82 7.34
CA LEU A 102 -4.98 -3.53 7.83
C LEU A 102 -6.14 -2.77 8.49
N HIS A 103 -6.04 -2.50 9.79
CA HIS A 103 -6.98 -1.65 10.55
C HIS A 103 -8.47 -2.03 10.37
N GLY A 104 -8.76 -3.31 10.09
CA GLY A 104 -10.12 -3.80 9.82
C GLY A 104 -10.65 -3.46 8.42
N THR A 105 -9.80 -3.07 7.51
CA THR A 105 -10.12 -2.88 6.08
C THR A 105 -10.20 -4.22 5.35
N GLU A 106 -10.45 -4.19 4.04
CA GLU A 106 -10.42 -5.40 3.19
C GLU A 106 -9.06 -5.57 2.48
N MET A 107 -7.98 -5.10 3.11
CA MET A 107 -6.62 -5.17 2.56
C MET A 107 -5.67 -5.88 3.51
N LEU A 108 -4.82 -6.72 2.97
CA LEU A 108 -3.64 -7.24 3.66
C LEU A 108 -2.45 -6.27 3.50
N PRO A 109 -1.44 -6.31 4.38
CA PRO A 109 -0.22 -5.53 4.22
C PRO A 109 0.49 -5.73 2.87
N ASP A 110 0.37 -6.94 2.29
CA ASP A 110 0.97 -7.26 0.99
C ASP A 110 0.21 -6.70 -0.22
N ASP A 111 -1.01 -6.21 -0.02
CA ASP A 111 -1.81 -5.66 -1.11
C ASP A 111 -1.39 -4.25 -1.52
N GLU A 112 -0.55 -3.59 -0.74
CA GLU A 112 -0.13 -2.23 -1.01
C GLU A 112 0.69 -2.13 -2.30
N ASN A 113 0.26 -1.25 -3.23
CA ASN A 113 0.88 -1.06 -4.54
C ASN A 113 1.01 -2.33 -5.40
N GLY A 114 0.12 -3.31 -5.21
CA GLY A 114 0.12 -4.59 -5.90
C GLY A 114 0.77 -5.72 -5.10
N TRP A 115 1.97 -5.50 -4.57
CA TRP A 115 2.63 -6.36 -3.58
C TRP A 115 3.68 -5.57 -2.77
N ASN A 116 3.84 -5.93 -1.52
CA ASN A 116 4.80 -5.30 -0.60
C ASN A 116 5.88 -6.27 -0.09
N SER A 117 5.62 -7.57 -0.14
CA SER A 117 6.54 -8.63 0.29
C SER A 117 7.76 -8.76 -0.64
N HIS A 118 8.67 -9.63 -0.27
CA HIS A 118 9.79 -10.01 -1.13
C HIS A 118 9.30 -10.72 -2.39
N ILE A 119 9.94 -10.47 -3.53
CA ILE A 119 9.56 -11.08 -4.81
C ILE A 119 9.64 -12.62 -4.78
N ASN A 120 10.55 -13.17 -4.01
CA ASN A 120 10.79 -14.62 -3.94
C ASN A 120 9.86 -15.37 -2.98
N VAL A 121 8.93 -14.70 -2.27
CA VAL A 121 7.90 -15.39 -1.46
C VAL A 121 6.78 -15.95 -2.34
N LYS A 122 6.75 -15.56 -3.61
CA LYS A 122 5.78 -16.03 -4.61
C LYS A 122 6.48 -16.71 -5.78
N ASN A 123 5.77 -17.60 -6.48
CA ASN A 123 6.09 -18.04 -7.81
C ASN A 123 5.37 -17.14 -8.80
N TRP A 124 6.11 -16.61 -9.76
CA TRP A 124 5.62 -15.64 -10.74
C TRP A 124 5.63 -16.23 -12.14
N LYS A 125 4.59 -15.95 -12.91
CA LYS A 125 4.46 -16.36 -14.30
C LYS A 125 3.94 -15.21 -15.15
N LEU A 126 4.70 -14.80 -16.16
CA LEU A 126 4.19 -13.91 -17.19
C LEU A 126 3.22 -14.72 -18.09
N VAL A 127 1.95 -14.35 -18.05
CA VAL A 127 0.89 -15.00 -18.84
C VAL A 127 0.86 -14.42 -20.26
N GLY A 128 1.12 -13.11 -20.39
CA GLY A 128 1.09 -12.41 -21.66
C GLY A 128 0.76 -10.94 -21.49
N ARG A 129 0.08 -10.39 -22.47
CA ARG A 129 -0.45 -9.02 -22.42
C ARG A 129 -1.94 -8.99 -22.67
N ARG A 130 -2.60 -7.99 -22.10
CA ARG A 130 -4.04 -7.77 -22.31
C ARG A 130 -4.34 -6.29 -22.39
N GLU A 131 -5.18 -5.91 -23.33
CA GLU A 131 -5.71 -4.57 -23.42
C GLU A 131 -6.80 -4.38 -22.38
N MET A 132 -6.64 -3.33 -21.57
CA MET A 132 -7.52 -3.01 -20.44
C MET A 132 -7.68 -1.50 -20.28
N LEU A 133 -8.76 -1.09 -19.63
CA LEU A 133 -8.94 0.28 -19.14
C LEU A 133 -8.43 0.34 -17.70
N LEU A 134 -7.34 1.11 -17.49
CA LEU A 134 -6.66 1.21 -16.20
C LEU A 134 -6.37 2.67 -15.84
N GLY A 135 -6.28 2.97 -14.54
CA GLY A 135 -6.04 4.31 -14.03
C GLY A 135 -4.55 4.71 -14.07
N ARG A 136 -4.09 5.19 -15.22
CA ARG A 136 -2.76 5.75 -15.45
C ARG A 136 -2.88 7.25 -15.76
N HIS A 137 -1.90 8.06 -15.32
CA HIS A 137 -1.87 9.52 -15.50
C HIS A 137 -3.15 10.22 -15.03
N VAL A 138 -3.73 9.70 -13.95
CA VAL A 138 -4.99 10.26 -13.43
C VAL A 138 -4.77 11.64 -12.82
N ASP A 139 -5.85 12.39 -12.72
CA ASP A 139 -5.94 13.63 -11.94
C ASP A 139 -6.89 13.36 -10.77
N VAL A 140 -6.32 13.06 -9.61
CA VAL A 140 -7.10 12.71 -8.43
C VAL A 140 -7.99 13.85 -7.90
N SER A 141 -7.74 15.09 -8.31
CA SER A 141 -8.59 16.23 -7.94
C SER A 141 -10.01 16.14 -8.53
N LYS A 142 -10.15 15.43 -9.64
CA LYS A 142 -11.44 15.16 -10.30
C LYS A 142 -12.25 14.04 -9.64
N TYR A 143 -11.64 13.30 -8.72
CA TYR A 143 -12.30 12.18 -8.08
C TYR A 143 -13.24 12.66 -6.97
N SER A 144 -14.49 12.24 -7.05
CA SER A 144 -15.50 12.48 -6.03
C SER A 144 -16.17 11.17 -5.64
N ARG A 145 -16.71 11.11 -4.43
CA ARG A 145 -17.46 9.96 -3.94
C ARG A 145 -18.81 10.41 -3.39
N LYS A 146 -19.86 9.85 -3.94
CA LYS A 146 -21.21 10.00 -3.36
C LYS A 146 -21.34 9.10 -2.14
N ASN A 147 -22.09 9.54 -1.14
CA ASN A 147 -22.36 8.74 0.05
C ASN A 147 -22.94 7.37 -0.32
N GLY A 148 -22.42 6.31 0.30
CA GLY A 148 -22.84 4.93 0.05
C GLY A 148 -22.21 4.25 -1.17
N HIS A 149 -21.45 4.97 -2.01
CA HIS A 149 -20.75 4.35 -3.12
C HIS A 149 -19.39 3.78 -2.69
N VAL A 150 -19.11 2.55 -3.08
CA VAL A 150 -17.82 1.87 -2.80
C VAL A 150 -16.70 2.27 -3.75
N VAL A 151 -17.01 2.99 -4.82
CA VAL A 151 -16.05 3.47 -5.80
C VAL A 151 -16.12 4.99 -5.92
N TRP A 152 -15.01 5.58 -6.35
CA TRP A 152 -14.95 6.99 -6.72
C TRP A 152 -15.64 7.19 -8.08
N SER A 153 -16.21 8.36 -8.31
CA SER A 153 -16.65 8.86 -9.62
C SER A 153 -15.66 9.88 -10.14
N GLY A 154 -15.67 10.11 -11.46
CA GLY A 154 -14.72 11.01 -12.13
C GLY A 154 -13.37 10.38 -12.42
N GLN A 155 -13.25 9.06 -12.24
CA GLN A 155 -12.03 8.32 -12.57
C GLN A 155 -11.75 8.41 -14.07
N GLN A 156 -10.50 8.70 -14.39
CA GLN A 156 -9.98 8.72 -15.76
C GLN A 156 -9.25 7.41 -16.01
N LEU A 157 -9.66 6.69 -17.07
CA LEU A 157 -9.05 5.41 -17.43
C LEU A 157 -8.45 5.54 -18.83
N GLU A 158 -7.26 4.98 -19.00
CA GLU A 158 -6.58 4.84 -20.28
C GLU A 158 -6.63 3.41 -20.78
N ARG A 159 -6.67 3.25 -22.10
CA ARG A 159 -6.54 1.95 -22.76
C ARG A 159 -5.06 1.54 -22.78
N ILE A 160 -4.71 0.51 -22.03
CA ILE A 160 -3.34 0.05 -21.80
C ILE A 160 -3.22 -1.42 -22.19
N ASN A 161 -2.19 -1.76 -22.96
CA ASN A 161 -1.82 -3.14 -23.22
C ASN A 161 -0.90 -3.65 -22.09
N ALA A 162 -1.51 -3.95 -20.93
CA ALA A 162 -0.82 -4.30 -19.71
C ALA A 162 -0.20 -5.71 -19.76
N PHE A 163 0.93 -5.89 -19.05
CA PHE A 163 1.43 -7.24 -18.74
C PHE A 163 0.48 -7.92 -17.76
N VAL A 164 0.17 -9.18 -18.04
CA VAL A 164 -0.62 -10.04 -17.16
C VAL A 164 0.33 -10.99 -16.45
N VAL A 165 0.46 -10.83 -15.14
CA VAL A 165 1.37 -11.62 -14.30
C VAL A 165 0.56 -12.41 -13.29
N GLU A 166 0.68 -13.72 -13.32
CA GLU A 166 0.10 -14.64 -12.34
C GLU A 166 1.10 -14.87 -11.21
N ALA A 167 0.62 -14.88 -9.97
CA ALA A 167 1.43 -15.11 -8.79
C ALA A 167 0.76 -16.11 -7.85
N HIS A 168 1.58 -16.98 -7.24
CA HIS A 168 1.19 -17.95 -6.24
C HIS A 168 2.14 -17.87 -5.05
N TYR A 169 1.61 -17.75 -3.85
CA TYR A 169 2.44 -17.80 -2.65
C TYR A 169 3.06 -19.19 -2.47
N LYS A 170 4.33 -19.21 -2.05
CA LYS A 170 5.02 -20.46 -1.69
C LYS A 170 4.57 -20.99 -0.34
N ASP A 171 4.19 -20.07 0.58
CA ASP A 171 3.64 -20.44 1.89
C ASP A 171 2.20 -20.94 1.73
N PRO A 172 1.92 -22.21 2.11
CA PRO A 172 0.58 -22.77 2.07
C PRO A 172 -0.40 -22.09 3.04
N ASN A 173 0.06 -21.31 4.02
CA ASN A 173 -0.79 -20.59 4.96
C ASN A 173 -1.15 -19.18 4.50
N SER A 174 -0.68 -18.73 3.35
CA SER A 174 -1.03 -17.42 2.85
C SER A 174 -2.54 -17.29 2.60
N SER A 175 -3.07 -16.08 2.71
CA SER A 175 -4.49 -15.83 2.57
C SER A 175 -4.99 -16.02 1.13
N TYR A 176 -4.12 -15.84 0.12
CA TYR A 176 -4.45 -16.00 -1.30
C TYR A 176 -3.85 -17.27 -1.87
N SER A 177 -4.64 -18.00 -2.67
CA SER A 177 -4.14 -19.14 -3.45
C SER A 177 -3.48 -18.67 -4.74
N LYS A 178 -4.06 -17.65 -5.37
CA LYS A 178 -3.62 -17.08 -6.64
C LYS A 178 -3.89 -15.59 -6.69
N GLU A 179 -3.04 -14.87 -7.39
CA GLU A 179 -3.23 -13.47 -7.75
C GLU A 179 -2.95 -13.26 -9.24
N ILE A 180 -3.68 -12.35 -9.87
CA ILE A 180 -3.37 -11.84 -11.21
C ILE A 180 -3.12 -10.34 -11.08
N LEU A 181 -1.96 -9.90 -11.53
CA LEU A 181 -1.55 -8.50 -11.54
C LEU A 181 -1.52 -7.98 -12.98
N TYR A 182 -2.06 -6.79 -13.18
CA TYR A 182 -1.99 -6.06 -14.45
C TYR A 182 -0.98 -4.92 -14.28
N ILE A 183 0.17 -5.09 -14.94
CA ILE A 183 1.32 -4.20 -14.79
C ILE A 183 1.43 -3.30 -16.02
N ASP A 184 1.50 -2.01 -15.77
CA ASP A 184 1.70 -1.00 -16.80
C ASP A 184 3.10 -1.09 -17.40
N PRO A 185 3.24 -1.14 -18.74
CA PRO A 185 4.55 -1.23 -19.40
C PRO A 185 5.34 0.08 -19.39
N GLU A 186 4.72 1.21 -19.10
CA GLU A 186 5.36 2.53 -19.06
C GLU A 186 5.93 2.83 -17.67
N MET A 187 5.09 2.75 -16.65
CA MET A 187 5.46 3.10 -15.28
C MET A 187 5.96 1.92 -14.44
N TRP A 188 5.84 0.69 -14.97
CA TRP A 188 6.17 -0.56 -14.26
C TRP A 188 5.44 -0.69 -12.92
N ARG A 189 4.20 -0.21 -12.88
CA ARG A 189 3.31 -0.25 -11.72
C ARG A 189 2.20 -1.26 -11.92
N CYS A 190 1.83 -1.95 -10.84
CA CYS A 190 0.59 -2.70 -10.81
C CYS A 190 -0.56 -1.70 -10.73
N LEU A 191 -1.44 -1.67 -11.74
CA LEU A 191 -2.60 -0.78 -11.79
C LEU A 191 -3.89 -1.47 -11.39
N GLN A 192 -3.91 -2.80 -11.46
CA GLN A 192 -5.02 -3.61 -10.99
C GLN A 192 -4.53 -4.97 -10.52
N LYS A 193 -5.16 -5.52 -9.50
CA LYS A 193 -4.92 -6.87 -9.01
C LYS A 193 -6.24 -7.58 -8.72
N VAL A 194 -6.27 -8.89 -8.97
CA VAL A 194 -7.37 -9.77 -8.61
C VAL A 194 -6.81 -10.93 -7.81
N ALA A 195 -7.45 -11.31 -6.71
CA ALA A 195 -6.99 -12.35 -5.82
C ALA A 195 -8.10 -13.37 -5.51
N TRP A 196 -7.70 -14.63 -5.40
CA TRP A 196 -8.56 -15.77 -5.06
C TRP A 196 -8.22 -16.28 -3.67
N ASP A 197 -9.23 -16.72 -2.95
CA ASP A 197 -9.05 -17.36 -1.65
C ASP A 197 -8.43 -18.77 -1.81
N ARG A 198 -8.25 -19.45 -0.68
CA ARG A 198 -7.64 -20.78 -0.66
C ARG A 198 -8.49 -21.89 -1.30
N GLN A 199 -9.79 -21.68 -1.42
CA GLN A 199 -10.72 -22.57 -2.11
C GLN A 199 -10.76 -22.30 -3.62
N GLY A 200 -9.99 -21.30 -4.10
CA GLY A 200 -9.97 -20.92 -5.52
C GLY A 200 -11.19 -20.07 -5.92
N VAL A 201 -11.93 -19.52 -4.94
CA VAL A 201 -13.05 -18.63 -5.21
C VAL A 201 -12.54 -17.20 -5.31
N LEU A 202 -13.06 -16.43 -6.28
CA LEU A 202 -12.75 -15.01 -6.43
C LEU A 202 -13.09 -14.28 -5.14
N TRP A 203 -12.08 -13.61 -4.57
CA TRP A 203 -12.24 -12.95 -3.29
C TRP A 203 -12.12 -11.45 -3.39
N ARG A 204 -10.98 -10.91 -3.83
CA ARG A 204 -10.71 -9.48 -3.80
C ARG A 204 -10.25 -8.94 -5.15
N GLN A 205 -10.61 -7.70 -5.38
CA GLN A 205 -10.14 -6.92 -6.52
C GLN A 205 -9.59 -5.59 -6.01
N PHE A 206 -8.47 -5.15 -6.59
CA PHE A 206 -7.76 -3.93 -6.21
C PHE A 206 -7.53 -3.06 -7.44
N PHE A 207 -7.64 -1.76 -7.23
CA PHE A 207 -7.33 -0.74 -8.22
C PHE A 207 -6.29 0.21 -7.63
N TYR A 208 -5.25 0.51 -8.41
CA TYR A 208 -4.12 1.36 -8.02
C TYR A 208 -3.97 2.47 -9.05
N HIS A 209 -4.75 3.53 -8.89
CA HIS A 209 -4.70 4.63 -9.83
C HIS A 209 -3.49 5.50 -9.55
N THR A 210 -2.76 5.81 -10.61
CA THR A 210 -1.42 6.41 -10.53
C THR A 210 -1.40 7.77 -11.22
N GLU A 211 -0.94 8.78 -10.50
CA GLU A 211 -0.71 10.15 -10.96
C GLU A 211 0.79 10.41 -11.07
N MET A 212 1.19 11.29 -12.00
CA MET A 212 2.55 11.78 -12.11
C MET A 212 2.74 12.95 -11.16
N VAL A 213 3.49 12.75 -10.07
CA VAL A 213 3.67 13.72 -9.00
C VAL A 213 5.09 14.28 -9.00
N LYS A 214 5.21 15.59 -8.82
CA LYS A 214 6.48 16.30 -8.77
C LYS A 214 7.07 16.24 -7.35
N SER A 215 8.32 15.78 -7.22
CA SER A 215 9.06 15.81 -5.96
C SER A 215 9.49 17.22 -5.57
N VAL A 216 9.97 17.40 -4.33
CA VAL A 216 10.54 18.67 -3.87
C VAL A 216 11.81 19.07 -4.63
N GLN A 217 12.50 18.11 -5.28
CA GLN A 217 13.64 18.35 -6.17
C GLN A 217 13.21 18.67 -7.62
N GLY A 218 11.90 18.70 -7.92
CA GLY A 218 11.38 18.95 -9.25
C GLY A 218 11.28 17.74 -10.17
N ILE A 219 11.62 16.54 -9.69
CA ILE A 219 11.57 15.28 -10.43
C ILE A 219 10.13 14.78 -10.49
N ILE A 220 9.66 14.43 -11.68
CA ILE A 220 8.31 13.88 -11.88
C ILE A 220 8.40 12.34 -11.81
N GLN A 221 7.55 11.74 -10.99
CA GLN A 221 7.51 10.28 -10.81
C GLN A 221 6.10 9.77 -10.53
N PRO A 222 5.80 8.50 -10.84
CA PRO A 222 4.50 7.93 -10.61
C PRO A 222 4.23 7.68 -9.12
N HIS A 223 3.05 8.09 -8.64
CA HIS A 223 2.56 7.79 -7.30
C HIS A 223 1.15 7.21 -7.35
N CYS A 224 0.89 6.16 -6.58
CA CYS A 224 -0.46 5.62 -6.44
C CYS A 224 -1.28 6.57 -5.56
N VAL A 225 -2.17 7.33 -6.18
CA VAL A 225 -3.00 8.35 -5.51
C VAL A 225 -4.36 7.83 -5.06
N GLU A 226 -4.80 6.72 -5.62
CA GLU A 226 -5.98 5.98 -5.17
C GLU A 226 -5.64 4.51 -5.07
N LEU A 227 -5.92 3.96 -3.89
CA LEU A 227 -5.89 2.54 -3.62
C LEU A 227 -7.28 2.11 -3.19
N HIS A 228 -7.90 1.27 -3.99
CA HIS A 228 -9.25 0.81 -3.75
C HIS A 228 -9.30 -0.71 -3.75
N SER A 229 -9.84 -1.31 -2.70
CA SER A 229 -10.11 -2.74 -2.62
C SER A 229 -11.59 -3.04 -2.58
N ILE A 230 -12.00 -4.12 -3.21
CA ILE A 230 -13.35 -4.66 -3.17
C ILE A 230 -13.27 -6.12 -2.74
N ASP A 231 -13.96 -6.45 -1.64
CA ASP A 231 -14.19 -7.83 -1.22
C ASP A 231 -15.51 -8.31 -1.86
N MET A 232 -15.37 -9.20 -2.84
CA MET A 232 -16.49 -9.71 -3.64
C MET A 232 -17.41 -10.65 -2.84
N GLN A 233 -16.84 -11.32 -1.83
CA GLN A 233 -17.59 -12.28 -0.98
C GLN A 233 -18.36 -11.54 0.10
N LYS A 234 -17.72 -10.59 0.79
CA LYS A 234 -18.37 -9.79 1.84
C LYS A 234 -19.20 -8.63 1.30
N LYS A 235 -19.06 -8.28 0.02
CA LYS A 235 -19.68 -7.10 -0.61
C LYS A 235 -19.32 -5.81 0.11
N ARG A 236 -18.02 -5.65 0.39
CA ARG A 236 -17.45 -4.46 1.02
C ARG A 236 -16.42 -3.83 0.11
N GLY A 237 -16.23 -2.54 0.22
CA GLY A 237 -15.19 -1.80 -0.49
C GLY A 237 -14.43 -0.88 0.44
N ASN A 238 -13.18 -0.64 0.10
CA ASN A 238 -12.28 0.22 0.85
C ASN A 238 -11.61 1.22 -0.08
N PRO A 239 -12.34 2.29 -0.48
CA PRO A 239 -11.74 3.37 -1.28
C PRO A 239 -10.81 4.20 -0.42
N GLY A 240 -9.55 4.31 -0.83
CA GLY A 240 -8.53 5.17 -0.25
C GLY A 240 -8.02 6.19 -1.25
N LYS A 241 -7.86 7.44 -0.85
CA LYS A 241 -7.35 8.54 -1.67
C LYS A 241 -6.22 9.25 -0.95
N ASP A 242 -5.08 9.39 -1.62
CA ASP A 242 -3.95 10.13 -1.09
C ASP A 242 -4.11 11.63 -1.34
N ARG A 243 -3.84 12.40 -0.30
CA ARG A 243 -3.81 13.86 -0.33
C ARG A 243 -2.50 14.35 0.27
N VAL A 244 -2.10 15.59 -0.05
CA VAL A 244 -0.88 16.21 0.49
C VAL A 244 0.32 15.27 0.30
N ILE A 245 0.65 15.02 -0.97
CA ILE A 245 1.74 14.11 -1.35
C ILE A 245 3.03 14.92 -1.43
N GLU A 246 4.00 14.55 -0.60
CA GLU A 246 5.33 15.16 -0.55
C GLU A 246 6.38 14.09 -0.82
N ILE A 247 7.06 14.19 -1.95
CA ILE A 247 8.06 13.24 -2.38
C ILE A 247 9.44 13.86 -2.35
N GLY A 248 10.43 13.08 -1.85
CA GLY A 248 11.83 13.52 -1.79
C GLY A 248 12.17 14.39 -0.59
N LEU A 249 11.29 14.49 0.42
CA LEU A 249 11.64 15.12 1.68
C LEU A 249 12.80 14.36 2.36
N PRO A 250 13.77 15.09 2.96
CA PRO A 250 14.81 14.46 3.74
C PRO A 250 14.23 13.81 4.99
N ILE A 251 14.57 12.55 5.21
CA ILE A 251 14.18 11.80 6.40
C ILE A 251 15.43 11.61 7.25
N PRO A 252 15.44 12.06 8.54
CA PRO A 252 16.59 11.90 9.42
C PRO A 252 16.98 10.43 9.62
N ASP A 253 18.27 10.15 9.81
CA ASP A 253 18.78 8.76 9.93
C ASP A 253 18.17 8.02 11.13
N ASN A 254 17.85 8.73 12.21
CA ASN A 254 17.24 8.16 13.40
C ASN A 254 15.71 8.03 13.32
N PHE A 255 15.08 8.43 12.20
CA PHE A 255 13.62 8.37 12.03
C PHE A 255 13.09 6.93 12.18
N TRP A 256 13.81 5.97 11.61
CA TRP A 256 13.43 4.56 11.57
C TRP A 256 13.89 3.81 12.84
N THR A 257 13.58 4.38 14.01
CA THR A 257 13.91 3.79 15.31
C THR A 257 12.70 3.75 16.22
N VAL A 258 12.68 2.77 17.10
CA VAL A 258 11.67 2.62 18.15
C VAL A 258 11.60 3.87 19.05
N GLN A 259 12.75 4.46 19.35
CA GLN A 259 12.84 5.68 20.16
C GLN A 259 12.16 6.87 19.48
N GLN A 260 12.34 7.01 18.17
CA GLN A 260 11.67 8.07 17.41
C GLN A 260 10.17 7.83 17.34
N MET A 261 9.73 6.60 17.13
CA MET A 261 8.32 6.23 17.16
C MET A 261 7.66 6.57 18.51
N GLN A 262 8.35 6.29 19.62
CA GLN A 262 7.89 6.68 20.95
C GLN A 262 7.77 8.19 21.12
N LYS A 263 8.79 8.96 20.68
CA LYS A 263 8.74 10.43 20.73
C LYS A 263 7.59 11.03 19.94
N MET A 264 7.23 10.44 18.83
CA MET A 264 6.09 10.86 18.00
C MET A 264 4.74 10.53 18.66
N GLY A 265 4.71 9.56 19.56
CA GLY A 265 3.51 9.10 20.26
C GLY A 265 3.17 9.87 21.54
N TYR A 266 4.05 10.75 21.98
CA TYR A 266 3.84 11.67 23.10
C TYR A 266 3.54 13.08 22.58
#